data_80ac316540401524d321e3262267e93b
#
_entry.id   80ac316540401524d321e3262267e93b
#
_cell.length_a   1.000
_cell.length_b   1.000
_cell.length_c   1.000
_cell.angle_alpha   90.00
_cell.angle_beta   90.00
_cell.angle_gamma   90.00
#
_symmetry.space_group_name_H-M   'P 1'
#
loop_
_entity.id
_entity.type
_entity.pdbx_description
1 polymer ?
#
loop_
_entity_poly.entity_id
_entity_poly.type
_entity_poly.pdbx_seq_one_letter_code
_entity_poly.pdbx_strand_id
1 'polypeptide(L)'
;MKRSTKITSIIIIFFFIIAAVIIGRTMIGNHFQKKFSKRQPPGLFVTTVKNYNFTQKLESFGTALPNKTKSFRLKKSEILSPIEFNKEVNKGDIIAKLKSGNIIAPFNGILGKRGLSDDVFVSESSIILTLDDSSIIFSDLKIPETYAAVMKKGLLIEATFSGQKNKIYLGEVDSVASRINAETRSLLVRIKIVNDNFELIPGALLEVSIKYNERNSLGVPDTGVIFEGNKIYVYKVIENDIVKKTEIETGIRSKGNLEIVSGLQPGDKIVAEGLGKTRPGGKIKPIIN
;
A
#
# COMPACT_ATOMS: atom_id res chain seq x y z
N MET A 1 -56.25 -22.18 -76.56
CA MET A 1 -55.17 -22.72 -75.69
C MET A 1 -55.79 -23.77 -74.75
N LYS A 2 -55.35 -25.02 -74.84
CA LYS A 2 -55.88 -26.09 -74.06
C LYS A 2 -55.65 -25.86 -72.52
N ARG A 3 -56.63 -26.22 -71.71
CA ARG A 3 -56.67 -26.10 -70.23
C ARG A 3 -55.38 -26.65 -69.56
N SER A 4 -54.77 -27.66 -70.15
CA SER A 4 -53.51 -28.31 -69.69
C SER A 4 -52.28 -27.36 -69.76
N THR A 5 -52.17 -26.54 -70.82
CA THR A 5 -51.05 -25.59 -70.98
C THR A 5 -51.06 -24.46 -69.94
N LYS A 6 -52.22 -24.04 -69.48
CA LYS A 6 -52.34 -23.04 -68.40
C LYS A 6 -51.89 -23.59 -67.06
N ILE A 7 -52.20 -24.87 -66.74
CA ILE A 7 -51.83 -25.54 -65.49
C ILE A 7 -50.32 -25.78 -65.45
N THR A 8 -49.69 -26.25 -66.53
CA THR A 8 -48.23 -26.43 -66.61
C THR A 8 -47.49 -25.10 -66.48
N SER A 9 -47.97 -24.00 -67.06
CA SER A 9 -47.33 -22.70 -66.89
C SER A 9 -47.42 -22.18 -65.44
N ILE A 10 -48.52 -22.43 -64.73
CA ILE A 10 -48.65 -22.06 -63.30
C ILE A 10 -47.67 -22.87 -62.44
N ILE A 11 -47.53 -24.14 -62.68
CA ILE A 11 -46.59 -25.01 -61.96
C ILE A 11 -45.15 -24.56 -62.18
N ILE A 12 -44.76 -24.24 -63.42
CA ILE A 12 -43.42 -23.75 -63.73
C ILE A 12 -43.12 -22.42 -63.04
N ILE A 13 -44.07 -21.48 -63.04
CA ILE A 13 -43.97 -20.19 -62.34
C ILE A 13 -43.80 -20.42 -60.83
N PHE A 14 -44.58 -21.34 -60.23
CA PHE A 14 -44.50 -21.68 -58.82
C PHE A 14 -43.11 -22.21 -58.44
N PHE A 15 -42.56 -23.17 -59.22
CA PHE A 15 -41.21 -23.66 -59.00
C PHE A 15 -40.13 -22.57 -59.20
N PHE A 16 -40.31 -21.65 -60.15
CA PHE A 16 -39.40 -20.56 -60.37
C PHE A 16 -39.40 -19.58 -59.22
N ILE A 17 -40.55 -19.29 -58.61
CA ILE A 17 -40.65 -18.47 -57.38
C ILE A 17 -39.96 -19.16 -56.21
N ILE A 18 -40.17 -20.47 -56.00
CA ILE A 18 -39.49 -21.24 -54.94
C ILE A 18 -37.97 -21.20 -55.14
N ALA A 19 -37.50 -21.42 -56.37
CA ALA A 19 -36.06 -21.36 -56.69
C ALA A 19 -35.49 -19.95 -56.43
N ALA A 20 -36.19 -18.91 -56.81
CA ALA A 20 -35.79 -17.52 -56.56
C ALA A 20 -35.71 -17.18 -55.06
N VAL A 21 -36.66 -17.69 -54.23
CA VAL A 21 -36.66 -17.53 -52.78
C VAL A 21 -35.49 -18.27 -52.14
N ILE A 22 -35.21 -19.51 -52.59
CA ILE A 22 -34.08 -20.30 -52.08
C ILE A 22 -32.73 -19.62 -52.43
N ILE A 23 -32.57 -19.19 -53.67
CA ILE A 23 -31.36 -18.50 -54.12
C ILE A 23 -31.22 -17.17 -53.38
N GLY A 24 -32.28 -16.37 -53.21
CA GLY A 24 -32.25 -15.15 -52.44
C GLY A 24 -31.84 -15.36 -50.97
N ARG A 25 -32.42 -16.40 -50.32
CA ARG A 25 -32.10 -16.74 -48.95
C ARG A 25 -30.62 -17.20 -48.80
N THR A 26 -30.13 -17.99 -49.73
CA THR A 26 -28.72 -18.43 -49.72
C THR A 26 -27.74 -17.29 -50.00
N MET A 27 -28.06 -16.38 -50.95
CA MET A 27 -27.23 -15.19 -51.22
C MET A 27 -27.20 -14.25 -50.03
N ILE A 28 -28.34 -13.96 -49.43
CA ILE A 28 -28.44 -13.13 -48.20
C ILE A 28 -27.67 -13.78 -47.07
N GLY A 29 -27.85 -15.09 -46.83
CA GLY A 29 -27.13 -15.84 -45.81
C GLY A 29 -25.60 -15.78 -45.98
N ASN A 30 -25.14 -15.99 -47.21
CA ASN A 30 -23.70 -15.93 -47.53
C ASN A 30 -23.14 -14.51 -47.45
N HIS A 31 -23.92 -13.50 -47.80
CA HIS A 31 -23.52 -12.10 -47.66
C HIS A 31 -23.38 -11.71 -46.18
N PHE A 32 -24.34 -12.09 -45.35
CA PHE A 32 -24.28 -11.85 -43.91
C PHE A 32 -23.14 -12.63 -43.26
N GLN A 33 -22.92 -13.89 -43.60
CA GLN A 33 -21.77 -14.65 -43.11
C GLN A 33 -20.43 -14.02 -43.48
N LYS A 34 -20.26 -13.55 -44.73
CA LYS A 34 -19.01 -12.88 -45.15
C LYS A 34 -18.79 -11.53 -44.44
N LYS A 35 -19.86 -10.80 -44.12
CA LYS A 35 -19.77 -9.46 -43.52
C LYS A 35 -19.60 -9.52 -41.99
N PHE A 36 -20.14 -10.54 -41.33
CA PHE A 36 -20.11 -10.67 -39.87
C PHE A 36 -19.11 -11.73 -39.33
N SER A 37 -18.60 -12.65 -40.16
CA SER A 37 -17.62 -13.65 -39.75
C SER A 37 -16.18 -13.09 -39.60
N LYS A 38 -15.91 -11.88 -40.11
CA LYS A 38 -14.59 -11.21 -39.98
C LYS A 38 -14.62 -10.09 -38.93
N ARG A 39 -15.16 -10.37 -37.73
CA ARG A 39 -14.87 -9.46 -36.64
C ARG A 39 -13.37 -9.54 -36.37
N GLN A 40 -12.65 -8.44 -36.57
CA GLN A 40 -11.24 -8.38 -36.24
C GLN A 40 -11.09 -8.70 -34.75
N PRO A 41 -10.08 -9.50 -34.37
CA PRO A 41 -9.81 -9.78 -32.95
C PRO A 41 -9.64 -8.45 -32.20
N PRO A 42 -10.24 -8.32 -31.00
CA PRO A 42 -10.11 -7.12 -30.22
C PRO A 42 -8.66 -6.87 -29.84
N GLY A 43 -8.19 -5.61 -29.99
CA GLY A 43 -6.91 -5.19 -29.43
C GLY A 43 -7.00 -5.15 -27.93
N LEU A 44 -6.12 -5.88 -27.25
CA LEU A 44 -6.05 -5.93 -25.78
C LEU A 44 -4.63 -5.72 -25.31
N PHE A 45 -4.48 -4.99 -24.20
CA PHE A 45 -3.18 -4.85 -23.57
C PHE A 45 -2.75 -6.15 -22.90
N VAL A 46 -1.56 -6.59 -23.27
CA VAL A 46 -0.95 -7.83 -22.78
C VAL A 46 0.32 -7.48 -22.02
N THR A 47 0.51 -8.11 -20.88
CA THR A 47 1.73 -8.01 -20.09
C THR A 47 2.37 -9.36 -19.86
N THR A 48 3.64 -9.35 -19.55
CA THR A 48 4.40 -10.57 -19.22
C THR A 48 4.46 -10.74 -17.70
N VAL A 49 4.22 -11.95 -17.22
CA VAL A 49 4.39 -12.33 -15.82
C VAL A 49 5.88 -12.25 -15.46
N LYS A 50 6.22 -11.42 -14.52
CA LYS A 50 7.59 -11.18 -14.06
C LYS A 50 7.63 -11.01 -12.55
N ASN A 51 8.84 -11.00 -12.00
CA ASN A 51 9.03 -10.78 -10.58
C ASN A 51 8.81 -9.31 -10.21
N TYR A 52 8.15 -9.12 -9.06
CA TYR A 52 7.96 -7.84 -8.38
C TYR A 52 8.37 -7.97 -6.92
N ASN A 53 8.75 -6.87 -6.33
CA ASN A 53 9.00 -6.81 -4.89
C ASN A 53 7.68 -6.59 -4.15
N PHE A 54 7.28 -7.59 -3.37
CA PHE A 54 6.08 -7.56 -2.54
C PHE A 54 6.47 -7.36 -1.08
N THR A 55 5.79 -6.43 -0.43
CA THR A 55 6.03 -6.08 0.97
C THR A 55 4.69 -5.93 1.67
N GLN A 56 4.54 -6.56 2.81
CA GLN A 56 3.40 -6.34 3.70
C GLN A 56 3.67 -5.13 4.58
N LYS A 57 2.61 -4.39 4.92
CA LYS A 57 2.67 -3.24 5.81
C LYS A 57 1.72 -3.46 6.99
N LEU A 58 2.19 -3.07 8.16
CA LEU A 58 1.37 -3.01 9.37
C LEU A 58 1.35 -1.58 9.86
N GLU A 59 0.16 -1.01 9.92
CA GLU A 59 -0.06 0.34 10.43
C GLU A 59 -0.22 0.31 11.95
N SER A 60 0.42 1.24 12.63
CA SER A 60 0.33 1.45 14.07
C SER A 60 0.58 2.92 14.39
N PHE A 61 0.39 3.28 15.63
CA PHE A 61 0.68 4.65 16.10
C PHE A 61 1.36 4.61 17.47
N GLY A 62 2.08 5.68 17.76
CA GLY A 62 2.77 5.84 19.02
C GLY A 62 3.13 7.29 19.29
N THR A 63 3.69 7.56 20.45
CA THR A 63 4.15 8.88 20.84
C THR A 63 5.64 9.02 20.61
N ALA A 64 6.06 10.14 20.04
CA ALA A 64 7.47 10.50 19.88
C ALA A 64 8.13 10.70 21.26
N LEU A 65 9.19 9.96 21.52
CA LEU A 65 9.97 10.02 22.76
C LEU A 65 11.38 10.45 22.41
N PRO A 66 11.98 11.39 23.14
CA PRO A 66 13.37 11.78 22.92
C PRO A 66 14.33 10.66 23.36
N ASN A 67 15.54 10.68 22.84
CA ASN A 67 16.60 9.77 23.23
C ASN A 67 16.93 9.86 24.73
N LYS A 68 17.00 11.08 25.24
CA LYS A 68 17.23 11.36 26.66
C LYS A 68 16.40 12.54 27.11
N THR A 69 15.91 12.48 28.33
CA THR A 69 15.24 13.59 29.00
C THR A 69 15.82 13.79 30.37
N LYS A 70 16.09 15.03 30.75
CA LYS A 70 16.42 15.43 32.10
C LYS A 70 15.51 16.58 32.53
N SER A 71 14.81 16.40 33.64
CA SER A 71 13.98 17.45 34.23
C SER A 71 14.67 18.05 35.44
N PHE A 72 14.57 19.36 35.55
CA PHE A 72 15.10 20.15 36.69
C PHE A 72 13.93 20.93 37.30
N ARG A 73 13.73 20.78 38.59
CA ARG A 73 12.71 21.55 39.31
C ARG A 73 13.38 22.76 39.94
N LEU A 74 12.94 23.96 39.55
CA LEU A 74 13.51 25.21 40.01
C LEU A 74 12.48 26.04 40.77
N LYS A 75 12.89 26.64 41.87
CA LYS A 75 12.06 27.67 42.54
C LYS A 75 12.25 28.99 41.81
N LYS A 76 11.18 29.67 41.43
CA LYS A 76 11.23 30.96 40.72
C LYS A 76 12.05 32.01 41.51
N SER A 77 11.99 32.00 42.85
CA SER A 77 12.70 32.90 43.74
C SER A 77 14.22 32.70 43.75
N GLU A 78 14.72 31.59 43.26
CA GLU A 78 16.17 31.27 43.17
C GLU A 78 16.78 31.68 41.83
N ILE A 79 15.96 31.94 40.81
CA ILE A 79 16.43 32.25 39.46
C ILE A 79 16.98 33.65 39.42
N LEU A 80 18.28 33.78 39.04
CA LEU A 80 19.00 35.06 38.96
C LEU A 80 18.85 35.75 37.59
N SER A 81 18.62 35.01 36.54
CA SER A 81 18.46 35.54 35.17
C SER A 81 17.38 34.78 34.41
N PRO A 82 16.69 35.45 33.45
CA PRO A 82 15.70 34.78 32.61
C PRO A 82 16.29 33.53 31.93
N ILE A 83 15.50 32.47 31.85
CA ILE A 83 15.87 31.22 31.17
C ILE A 83 15.35 31.29 29.74
N GLU A 84 16.21 31.08 28.76
CA GLU A 84 15.85 31.01 27.36
C GLU A 84 15.35 29.57 27.04
N PHE A 85 14.08 29.45 26.67
CA PHE A 85 13.47 28.21 26.27
C PHE A 85 13.54 27.99 24.75
N ASN A 86 13.37 26.78 24.29
CA ASN A 86 13.43 26.34 22.88
C ASN A 86 14.81 26.64 22.24
N LYS A 87 15.87 26.64 23.07
CA LYS A 87 17.24 26.86 22.65
C LYS A 87 18.00 25.55 22.66
N GLU A 88 18.81 25.35 21.62
CA GLU A 88 19.82 24.29 21.63
C GLU A 88 20.94 24.67 22.63
N VAL A 89 21.35 23.70 23.41
CA VAL A 89 22.45 23.80 24.36
C VAL A 89 23.38 22.61 24.21
N ASN A 90 24.66 22.85 24.41
CA ASN A 90 25.69 21.82 24.42
C ASN A 90 25.95 21.30 25.83
N LYS A 91 26.44 20.09 25.93
CA LYS A 91 26.94 19.56 27.20
C LYS A 91 27.96 20.51 27.82
N GLY A 92 27.73 20.87 29.07
CA GLY A 92 28.58 21.82 29.80
C GLY A 92 28.08 23.28 29.81
N ASP A 93 27.10 23.62 28.97
CA ASP A 93 26.52 24.99 28.96
C ASP A 93 25.72 25.24 30.25
N ILE A 94 25.75 26.50 30.70
CA ILE A 94 24.91 26.94 31.83
C ILE A 94 23.49 27.16 31.32
N ILE A 95 22.55 26.35 31.79
CA ILE A 95 21.14 26.41 31.38
C ILE A 95 20.25 27.22 32.34
N ALA A 96 20.70 27.39 33.58
CA ALA A 96 20.04 28.26 34.55
C ALA A 96 21.07 28.75 35.57
N LYS A 97 21.00 30.06 35.93
CA LYS A 97 21.78 30.68 37.02
C LYS A 97 20.86 30.84 38.23
N LEU A 98 21.21 30.19 39.34
CA LEU A 98 20.46 30.22 40.57
C LEU A 98 21.31 30.82 41.70
N LYS A 99 20.62 31.29 42.76
CA LYS A 99 21.29 31.75 43.98
C LYS A 99 22.14 30.64 44.65
N SER A 100 21.68 29.40 44.50
CA SER A 100 22.32 28.20 45.06
C SER A 100 23.44 27.64 44.16
N GLY A 101 23.66 28.19 42.95
CA GLY A 101 24.65 27.74 42.00
C GLY A 101 24.07 27.54 40.57
N ASN A 102 24.93 27.31 39.60
CA ASN A 102 24.55 27.16 38.21
C ASN A 102 24.08 25.72 37.92
N ILE A 103 23.04 25.59 37.09
CA ILE A 103 22.68 24.30 36.49
C ILE A 103 23.35 24.20 35.11
N ILE A 104 24.04 23.07 34.92
CA ILE A 104 24.81 22.78 33.70
C ILE A 104 24.11 21.67 32.92
N ALA A 105 24.12 21.81 31.59
CA ALA A 105 23.60 20.80 30.68
C ALA A 105 24.41 19.48 30.75
N PRO A 106 23.82 18.35 31.12
CA PRO A 106 24.55 17.08 31.20
C PRO A 106 24.79 16.43 29.84
N PHE A 107 24.06 16.83 28.81
CA PHE A 107 24.17 16.39 27.41
C PHE A 107 23.66 17.48 26.47
N ASN A 108 23.90 17.32 25.17
CA ASN A 108 23.40 18.23 24.14
C ASN A 108 21.89 18.03 23.98
N GLY A 109 21.12 19.07 23.78
CA GLY A 109 19.67 18.96 23.59
C GLY A 109 18.98 20.32 23.50
N ILE A 110 17.66 20.25 23.47
CA ILE A 110 16.81 21.44 23.43
C ILE A 110 16.23 21.68 24.81
N LEU A 111 16.33 22.91 25.26
CA LEU A 111 15.82 23.34 26.55
C LEU A 111 14.34 23.71 26.43
N GLY A 112 13.50 22.95 27.14
CA GLY A 112 12.03 23.11 27.15
C GLY A 112 11.53 23.57 28.52
N LYS A 113 10.30 24.05 28.51
CA LYS A 113 9.53 24.31 29.73
C LYS A 113 8.33 23.35 29.75
N ARG A 114 8.23 22.51 30.76
CA ARG A 114 7.03 21.72 30.95
C ARG A 114 5.97 22.55 31.66
N GLY A 115 4.84 22.79 30.98
CA GLY A 115 3.64 23.32 31.61
C GLY A 115 3.11 22.27 32.59
N LEU A 116 2.84 22.68 33.81
CA LEU A 116 2.20 21.82 34.77
C LEU A 116 0.69 21.99 34.60
N SER A 117 0.04 20.99 34.05
CA SER A 117 -1.39 20.79 34.23
C SER A 117 -1.58 20.00 35.52
N ASP A 118 -2.28 20.59 36.46
CA ASP A 118 -3.02 19.95 37.54
C ASP A 118 -2.35 18.95 38.51
N ASP A 119 -1.01 18.91 38.56
CA ASP A 119 -0.35 18.16 39.63
C ASP A 119 -0.40 18.96 40.93
N VAL A 120 -1.27 18.53 41.83
CA VAL A 120 -1.64 19.14 43.15
C VAL A 120 -0.43 19.47 44.05
N PHE A 121 0.78 19.03 43.72
CA PHE A 121 2.00 19.18 44.51
C PHE A 121 2.99 20.19 43.99
N VAL A 122 2.70 20.92 42.90
CA VAL A 122 3.63 21.93 42.38
C VAL A 122 3.09 23.31 42.60
N SER A 123 3.66 24.01 43.59
CA SER A 123 3.28 25.39 43.88
C SER A 123 3.55 26.28 42.65
N GLU A 124 2.74 27.33 42.43
CA GLU A 124 2.91 28.36 41.41
C GLU A 124 4.35 29.02 41.42
N SER A 125 5.09 28.79 42.51
CA SER A 125 6.46 29.27 42.70
C SER A 125 7.55 28.42 42.05
N SER A 126 7.21 27.29 41.38
CA SER A 126 8.19 26.38 40.76
C SER A 126 8.07 26.34 39.24
N ILE A 127 9.18 26.09 38.55
CA ILE A 127 9.30 25.87 37.11
C ILE A 127 9.91 24.47 36.92
N ILE A 128 9.39 23.66 36.01
CA ILE A 128 10.08 22.47 35.53
C ILE A 128 10.72 22.83 34.21
N LEU A 129 12.04 22.78 34.21
CA LEU A 129 12.87 22.90 33.04
C LEU A 129 13.18 21.50 32.55
N THR A 130 13.00 21.22 31.24
CA THR A 130 13.36 19.96 30.60
C THR A 130 14.51 20.18 29.62
N LEU A 131 15.45 19.27 29.60
CA LEU A 131 16.45 19.16 28.56
C LEU A 131 16.20 17.86 27.83
N ASP A 132 15.90 17.94 26.52
CA ASP A 132 15.55 16.80 25.69
C ASP A 132 16.58 16.65 24.56
N ASP A 133 17.25 15.50 24.50
CA ASP A 133 18.02 15.09 23.34
C ASP A 133 17.07 14.44 22.34
N SER A 134 16.67 15.22 21.35
CA SER A 134 15.74 14.83 20.28
C SER A 134 16.44 14.49 18.96
N SER A 135 17.77 14.32 18.95
CA SER A 135 18.52 13.91 17.76
C SER A 135 18.08 12.53 17.22
N ILE A 136 17.58 11.70 18.12
CA ILE A 136 16.93 10.44 17.82
C ILE A 136 15.57 10.43 18.51
N ILE A 137 14.54 10.08 17.76
CA ILE A 137 13.20 9.86 18.28
C ILE A 137 12.93 8.38 18.36
N PHE A 138 12.50 7.92 19.51
CA PHE A 138 11.93 6.59 19.73
C PHE A 138 10.41 6.68 19.77
N SER A 139 9.75 5.56 19.49
CA SER A 139 8.34 5.42 19.80
C SER A 139 8.03 3.96 20.15
N ASP A 140 7.23 3.76 21.17
CA ASP A 140 6.79 2.44 21.62
C ASP A 140 5.41 2.15 21.03
N LEU A 141 5.36 1.15 20.13
CA LEU A 141 4.18 0.74 19.42
C LEU A 141 3.58 -0.51 20.07
N LYS A 142 2.26 -0.55 20.20
CA LYS A 142 1.53 -1.74 20.64
C LYS A 142 1.06 -2.52 19.42
N ILE A 143 1.72 -3.63 19.13
CA ILE A 143 1.47 -4.47 17.97
C ILE A 143 0.64 -5.68 18.39
N PRO A 144 -0.47 -6.02 17.70
CA PRO A 144 -1.27 -7.21 18.01
C PRO A 144 -0.44 -8.49 18.01
N GLU A 145 -0.71 -9.41 18.93
CA GLU A 145 0.07 -10.67 19.09
C GLU A 145 0.11 -11.53 17.82
N THR A 146 -0.89 -11.39 16.95
CA THR A 146 -0.94 -12.10 15.65
C THR A 146 0.25 -11.79 14.74
N TYR A 147 0.91 -10.64 14.94
CA TYR A 147 2.10 -10.24 14.19
C TYR A 147 3.42 -10.55 14.92
N ALA A 148 3.38 -11.15 16.12
CA ALA A 148 4.57 -11.37 16.92
C ALA A 148 5.66 -12.16 16.20
N ALA A 149 5.28 -13.18 15.42
CA ALA A 149 6.21 -14.03 14.68
C ALA A 149 7.00 -13.30 13.58
N VAL A 150 6.45 -12.20 13.05
CA VAL A 150 7.08 -11.44 11.94
C VAL A 150 7.78 -10.18 12.42
N MET A 151 7.58 -9.76 13.68
CA MET A 151 8.25 -8.58 14.24
C MET A 151 9.68 -8.92 14.65
N LYS A 152 10.63 -8.15 14.14
CA LYS A 152 12.06 -8.30 14.46
C LYS A 152 12.80 -6.97 14.37
N LYS A 153 13.92 -6.86 15.07
CA LYS A 153 14.84 -5.70 14.96
C LYS A 153 15.29 -5.51 13.51
N GLY A 154 15.43 -4.25 13.09
CA GLY A 154 15.91 -3.85 11.76
C GLY A 154 14.82 -3.83 10.68
N LEU A 155 13.55 -4.14 10.97
CA LEU A 155 12.47 -3.92 10.02
C LEU A 155 12.37 -2.42 9.71
N LEU A 156 12.26 -2.09 8.42
CA LEU A 156 12.11 -0.71 7.98
C LEU A 156 10.73 -0.18 8.35
N ILE A 157 10.70 1.09 8.76
CA ILE A 157 9.45 1.80 9.03
C ILE A 157 9.38 3.11 8.24
N GLU A 158 8.17 3.49 7.93
CA GLU A 158 7.79 4.81 7.44
C GLU A 158 6.91 5.45 8.52
N ALA A 159 7.25 6.64 8.98
CA ALA A 159 6.44 7.37 9.96
C ALA A 159 6.00 8.71 9.40
N THR A 160 4.79 9.12 9.75
CA THR A 160 4.27 10.47 9.50
C THR A 160 3.94 11.15 10.82
N PHE A 161 4.08 12.45 10.84
CA PHE A 161 3.76 13.31 11.97
C PHE A 161 2.57 14.20 11.63
N SER A 162 1.57 14.26 12.49
CA SER A 162 0.34 15.00 12.22
C SER A 162 0.54 16.48 11.91
N GLY A 163 1.63 17.08 12.42
CA GLY A 163 2.03 18.46 12.12
C GLY A 163 2.66 18.65 10.74
N GLN A 164 3.12 17.59 10.07
CA GLN A 164 3.76 17.61 8.75
C GLN A 164 3.35 16.39 7.94
N LYS A 165 2.07 16.29 7.60
CA LYS A 165 1.47 15.11 6.94
C LYS A 165 2.10 14.71 5.61
N ASN A 166 2.73 15.64 4.91
CA ASN A 166 3.34 15.39 3.60
C ASN A 166 4.79 14.90 3.69
N LYS A 167 5.35 14.79 4.90
CA LYS A 167 6.73 14.35 5.11
C LYS A 167 6.75 12.95 5.71
N ILE A 168 7.52 12.07 5.08
CA ILE A 168 7.76 10.71 5.55
C ILE A 168 9.12 10.67 6.22
N TYR A 169 9.16 10.20 7.45
CA TYR A 169 10.36 9.95 8.23
C TYR A 169 10.68 8.47 8.16
N LEU A 170 11.90 8.15 7.74
CA LEU A 170 12.36 6.76 7.67
C LEU A 170 13.04 6.36 8.97
N GLY A 171 12.83 5.13 9.37
CA GLY A 171 13.45 4.56 10.56
C GLY A 171 13.43 3.04 10.52
N GLU A 172 13.69 2.46 11.66
CA GLU A 172 13.75 1.01 11.82
C GLU A 172 13.18 0.56 13.18
N VAL A 173 12.83 -0.70 13.28
CA VAL A 173 12.53 -1.34 14.55
C VAL A 173 13.84 -1.49 15.33
N ASP A 174 13.95 -0.81 16.46
CA ASP A 174 15.11 -0.88 17.36
C ASP A 174 15.09 -2.13 18.23
N SER A 175 13.95 -2.41 18.84
CA SER A 175 13.78 -3.56 19.72
C SER A 175 12.35 -4.08 19.75
N VAL A 176 12.22 -5.35 20.08
CA VAL A 176 10.95 -6.06 20.23
C VAL A 176 10.92 -6.69 21.63
N ALA A 177 9.85 -6.48 22.37
CA ALA A 177 9.71 -7.04 23.70
C ALA A 177 9.73 -8.59 23.66
N SER A 178 10.30 -9.20 24.69
CA SER A 178 10.36 -10.65 24.83
C SER A 178 9.06 -11.29 25.34
N ARG A 179 8.07 -10.47 25.68
CA ARG A 179 6.78 -10.92 26.25
C ARG A 179 5.62 -10.18 25.64
N ILE A 180 4.52 -10.89 25.44
CA ILE A 180 3.22 -10.34 25.07
C ILE A 180 2.52 -9.89 26.33
N ASN A 181 1.92 -8.73 26.32
CA ASN A 181 1.03 -8.28 27.38
C ASN A 181 -0.27 -9.06 27.27
N ALA A 182 -0.59 -9.87 28.29
CA ALA A 182 -1.73 -10.76 28.28
C ALA A 182 -3.08 -10.04 28.38
N GLU A 183 -3.13 -8.84 28.97
CA GLU A 183 -4.35 -8.05 29.12
C GLU A 183 -4.75 -7.38 27.80
N THR A 184 -3.75 -6.80 27.11
CA THR A 184 -3.98 -6.06 25.86
C THR A 184 -3.75 -6.90 24.60
N ARG A 185 -3.28 -8.15 24.74
CA ARG A 185 -2.91 -9.05 23.63
C ARG A 185 -2.00 -8.37 22.61
N SER A 186 -1.03 -7.61 23.12
CA SER A 186 -0.10 -6.85 22.29
C SER A 186 1.35 -7.09 22.67
N LEU A 187 2.20 -6.96 21.66
CA LEU A 187 3.65 -6.96 21.74
C LEU A 187 4.14 -5.52 21.69
N LEU A 188 5.03 -5.13 22.59
CA LEU A 188 5.65 -3.81 22.55
C LEU A 188 6.83 -3.83 21.58
N VAL A 189 6.78 -2.93 20.60
CA VAL A 189 7.82 -2.77 19.58
C VAL A 189 8.33 -1.34 19.64
N ARG A 190 9.62 -1.15 19.91
CA ARG A 190 10.26 0.16 19.88
C ARG A 190 10.84 0.42 18.53
N ILE A 191 10.50 1.57 17.97
CA ILE A 191 11.08 2.08 16.73
C ILE A 191 12.04 3.22 17.03
N LYS A 192 12.96 3.47 16.08
CA LYS A 192 13.97 4.51 16.12
C LYS A 192 13.97 5.29 14.81
N ILE A 193 13.96 6.61 14.91
CA ILE A 193 14.00 7.54 13.78
C ILE A 193 15.11 8.56 14.04
N VAL A 194 15.99 8.75 13.08
CA VAL A 194 17.00 9.82 13.12
C VAL A 194 16.31 11.16 12.84
N ASN A 195 16.57 12.16 13.67
CA ASN A 195 15.88 13.46 13.67
C ASN A 195 16.88 14.61 13.63
N ASP A 196 17.78 14.61 12.64
CA ASP A 196 18.89 15.56 12.52
C ASP A 196 18.45 17.02 12.48
N ASN A 197 17.26 17.29 11.94
CA ASN A 197 16.71 18.64 11.81
C ASN A 197 15.78 19.02 12.98
N PHE A 198 15.65 18.18 14.00
CA PHE A 198 14.76 18.39 15.16
C PHE A 198 13.29 18.68 14.81
N GLU A 199 12.83 18.19 13.65
CA GLU A 199 11.45 18.42 13.16
C GLU A 199 10.41 17.58 13.89
N LEU A 200 10.78 16.36 14.32
CA LEU A 200 9.95 15.53 15.16
C LEU A 200 10.05 16.00 16.61
N ILE A 201 8.94 16.50 17.12
CA ILE A 201 8.85 17.07 18.47
C ILE A 201 8.46 15.97 19.47
N PRO A 202 9.17 15.81 20.60
CA PRO A 202 8.76 14.91 21.67
C PRO A 202 7.33 15.17 22.13
N GLY A 203 6.57 14.09 22.34
CA GLY A 203 5.15 14.16 22.66
C GLY A 203 4.20 14.13 21.44
N ALA A 204 4.72 14.28 20.22
CA ALA A 204 3.91 14.22 19.02
C ALA A 204 3.38 12.81 18.74
N LEU A 205 2.18 12.73 18.12
CA LEU A 205 1.64 11.50 17.60
C LEU A 205 2.33 11.14 16.29
N LEU A 206 2.85 9.94 16.22
CA LEU A 206 3.41 9.32 15.02
C LEU A 206 2.48 8.24 14.50
N GLU A 207 2.14 8.31 13.21
CA GLU A 207 1.52 7.21 12.46
C GLU A 207 2.64 6.44 11.78
N VAL A 208 2.74 5.14 12.05
CA VAL A 208 3.89 4.33 11.66
C VAL A 208 3.45 3.13 10.84
N SER A 209 4.07 2.97 9.68
CA SER A 209 3.90 1.81 8.80
C SER A 209 5.16 0.93 8.88
N ILE A 210 5.04 -0.25 9.47
CA ILE A 210 6.13 -1.23 9.58
C ILE A 210 6.10 -2.14 8.34
N LYS A 211 7.21 -2.23 7.63
CA LYS A 211 7.37 -3.11 6.45
C LYS A 211 7.90 -4.47 6.89
N TYR A 212 7.22 -5.54 6.48
CA TYR A 212 7.62 -6.90 6.83
C TYR A 212 7.34 -7.87 5.68
N ASN A 213 7.87 -9.10 5.75
CA ASN A 213 7.72 -10.14 4.72
C ASN A 213 8.04 -9.64 3.30
N GLU A 214 9.10 -8.84 3.18
CA GLU A 214 9.59 -8.41 1.87
C GLU A 214 10.12 -9.60 1.10
N ARG A 215 9.62 -9.79 -0.13
CA ARG A 215 10.02 -10.89 -1.00
C ARG A 215 9.87 -10.55 -2.47
N ASN A 216 10.74 -11.15 -3.28
CA ASN A 216 10.66 -11.08 -4.73
C ASN A 216 9.87 -12.29 -5.24
N SER A 217 8.70 -12.05 -5.83
CA SER A 217 7.75 -13.09 -6.22
C SER A 217 7.11 -12.75 -7.56
N LEU A 218 6.57 -13.75 -8.25
CA LEU A 218 5.84 -13.53 -9.49
C LEU A 218 4.62 -12.64 -9.24
N GLY A 219 4.35 -11.76 -10.17
CA GLY A 219 3.19 -10.88 -10.07
C GLY A 219 2.63 -10.47 -11.42
N VAL A 220 1.42 -9.96 -11.37
CA VAL A 220 0.66 -9.44 -12.50
C VAL A 220 -0.06 -8.16 -12.08
N PRO A 221 -0.35 -7.23 -13.01
CA PRO A 221 -1.25 -6.12 -12.72
C PRO A 221 -2.60 -6.64 -12.22
N ASP A 222 -3.13 -6.05 -11.17
CA ASP A 222 -4.40 -6.44 -10.58
C ASP A 222 -5.60 -6.24 -11.52
N THR A 223 -5.47 -5.34 -12.50
CA THR A 223 -6.45 -5.12 -13.58
C THR A 223 -6.61 -6.31 -14.52
N GLY A 224 -5.62 -7.21 -14.58
CA GLY A 224 -5.65 -8.44 -15.39
C GLY A 224 -6.27 -9.65 -14.71
N VAL A 225 -6.77 -9.49 -13.47
CA VAL A 225 -7.27 -10.59 -12.64
C VAL A 225 -8.79 -10.58 -12.56
N ILE A 226 -9.40 -11.75 -12.63
CA ILE A 226 -10.85 -11.96 -12.61
C ILE A 226 -11.19 -12.76 -11.36
N PHE A 227 -12.10 -12.23 -10.54
CA PHE A 227 -12.64 -12.88 -9.36
C PHE A 227 -14.02 -13.46 -9.68
N GLU A 228 -14.19 -14.76 -9.56
CA GLU A 228 -15.48 -15.46 -9.79
C GLU A 228 -15.77 -16.39 -8.61
N GLY A 229 -16.68 -15.99 -7.75
CA GLY A 229 -16.96 -16.72 -6.51
C GLY A 229 -15.70 -16.85 -5.65
N ASN A 230 -15.30 -18.07 -5.33
CA ASN A 230 -14.11 -18.37 -4.53
C ASN A 230 -12.87 -18.67 -5.39
N LYS A 231 -12.94 -18.46 -6.70
CA LYS A 231 -11.86 -18.76 -7.63
C LYS A 231 -11.37 -17.51 -8.30
N ILE A 232 -10.08 -17.50 -8.60
CA ILE A 232 -9.39 -16.38 -9.22
C ILE A 232 -8.80 -16.85 -10.54
N TYR A 233 -8.96 -16.05 -11.59
CA TYR A 233 -8.54 -16.39 -12.94
C TYR A 233 -7.80 -15.26 -13.61
N VAL A 234 -7.01 -15.62 -14.62
CA VAL A 234 -6.47 -14.70 -15.62
C VAL A 234 -6.76 -15.22 -17.01
N TYR A 235 -6.71 -14.34 -18.01
CA TYR A 235 -6.67 -14.75 -19.39
C TYR A 235 -5.22 -14.86 -19.86
N LYS A 236 -4.68 -16.09 -19.86
CA LYS A 236 -3.35 -16.40 -20.39
C LYS A 236 -3.40 -16.43 -21.91
N VAL A 237 -2.48 -15.73 -22.56
CA VAL A 237 -2.32 -15.74 -24.02
C VAL A 237 -1.44 -16.93 -24.38
N ILE A 238 -1.98 -17.81 -25.22
CA ILE A 238 -1.31 -19.00 -25.72
C ILE A 238 -1.01 -18.83 -27.23
N GLU A 239 -0.57 -19.90 -27.88
CA GLU A 239 -0.25 -19.88 -29.31
C GLU A 239 -1.38 -19.32 -30.16
N ASN A 240 -1.01 -18.67 -31.29
CA ASN A 240 -1.94 -18.03 -32.23
C ASN A 240 -2.79 -16.89 -31.62
N ASP A 241 -2.33 -16.24 -30.53
CA ASP A 241 -3.02 -15.16 -29.83
C ASP A 241 -4.40 -15.55 -29.28
N ILE A 242 -4.56 -16.83 -28.94
CA ILE A 242 -5.77 -17.33 -28.29
C ILE A 242 -5.65 -17.14 -26.77
N VAL A 243 -6.76 -16.73 -26.11
CA VAL A 243 -6.77 -16.60 -24.66
C VAL A 243 -7.37 -17.84 -24.01
N LYS A 244 -6.65 -18.34 -23.00
CA LYS A 244 -7.09 -19.44 -22.14
C LYS A 244 -7.39 -18.87 -20.75
N LYS A 245 -8.60 -19.15 -20.24
CA LYS A 245 -8.94 -18.86 -18.83
C LYS A 245 -8.16 -19.82 -17.96
N THR A 246 -7.27 -19.28 -17.13
CA THR A 246 -6.36 -20.05 -16.27
C THR A 246 -6.65 -19.71 -14.82
N GLU A 247 -6.92 -20.71 -13.99
CA GLU A 247 -7.09 -20.55 -12.55
C GLU A 247 -5.73 -20.29 -11.91
N ILE A 248 -5.69 -19.36 -10.96
CA ILE A 248 -4.49 -18.98 -10.25
C ILE A 248 -4.75 -18.89 -8.75
N GLU A 249 -3.70 -19.05 -7.97
CA GLU A 249 -3.68 -18.68 -6.56
C GLU A 249 -2.88 -17.39 -6.38
N THR A 250 -3.42 -16.49 -5.59
CA THR A 250 -2.83 -15.17 -5.38
C THR A 250 -2.39 -14.98 -3.95
N GLY A 251 -1.32 -14.22 -3.77
CA GLY A 251 -0.83 -13.76 -2.47
C GLY A 251 -1.26 -12.32 -2.17
N ILE A 252 -0.30 -11.51 -1.77
CA ILE A 252 -0.55 -10.12 -1.39
C ILE A 252 -0.66 -9.19 -2.61
N ARG A 253 -1.38 -8.09 -2.41
CA ARG A 253 -1.47 -6.99 -3.37
C ARG A 253 -0.54 -5.86 -2.93
N SER A 254 0.30 -5.39 -3.82
CA SER A 254 1.21 -4.28 -3.55
C SER A 254 1.42 -3.42 -4.80
N LYS A 255 1.28 -2.10 -4.66
CA LYS A 255 1.55 -1.11 -5.73
C LYS A 255 0.84 -1.43 -7.07
N GLY A 256 -0.43 -1.86 -7.03
CA GLY A 256 -1.22 -2.18 -8.23
C GLY A 256 -0.88 -3.54 -8.87
N ASN A 257 -0.01 -4.33 -8.26
CA ASN A 257 0.29 -5.69 -8.68
C ASN A 257 -0.24 -6.71 -7.65
N LEU A 258 -0.66 -7.86 -8.14
CA LEU A 258 -1.10 -8.99 -7.34
C LEU A 258 -0.05 -10.10 -7.44
N GLU A 259 0.38 -10.60 -6.30
CA GLU A 259 1.32 -11.71 -6.21
C GLU A 259 0.68 -13.00 -6.71
N ILE A 260 1.42 -13.79 -7.46
CA ILE A 260 1.02 -15.10 -7.96
C ILE A 260 1.76 -16.17 -7.17
N VAL A 261 0.99 -16.99 -6.45
CA VAL A 261 1.50 -18.14 -5.68
C VAL A 261 1.58 -19.38 -6.57
N SER A 262 0.54 -19.61 -7.41
CA SER A 262 0.52 -20.72 -8.35
C SER A 262 -0.33 -20.41 -9.59
N GLY A 263 -0.19 -21.26 -10.64
CA GLY A 263 -0.99 -21.20 -11.87
C GLY A 263 -0.34 -20.49 -13.04
N LEU A 264 0.75 -19.73 -12.83
CA LEU A 264 1.53 -19.06 -13.89
C LEU A 264 3.03 -19.32 -13.75
N GLN A 265 3.74 -19.17 -14.86
CA GLN A 265 5.19 -19.26 -14.92
C GLN A 265 5.81 -17.93 -15.33
N PRO A 266 7.09 -17.68 -14.99
CA PRO A 266 7.82 -16.52 -15.49
C PRO A 266 7.80 -16.48 -17.02
N GLY A 267 7.49 -15.32 -17.60
CA GLY A 267 7.43 -15.15 -19.06
C GLY A 267 6.06 -15.45 -19.67
N ASP A 268 5.10 -16.01 -18.94
CA ASP A 268 3.72 -16.15 -19.42
C ASP A 268 3.14 -14.79 -19.80
N LYS A 269 2.38 -14.74 -20.88
CA LYS A 269 1.66 -13.54 -21.29
C LYS A 269 0.22 -13.61 -20.82
N ILE A 270 -0.27 -12.53 -20.21
CA ILE A 270 -1.67 -12.41 -19.78
C ILE A 270 -2.29 -11.12 -20.30
N VAL A 271 -3.60 -11.12 -20.44
CA VAL A 271 -4.36 -9.89 -20.73
C VAL A 271 -4.38 -9.03 -19.47
N ALA A 272 -3.79 -7.84 -19.55
CA ALA A 272 -3.71 -6.89 -18.44
C ALA A 272 -4.94 -5.96 -18.36
N GLU A 273 -5.49 -5.60 -19.53
CA GLU A 273 -6.64 -4.69 -19.60
C GLU A 273 -7.61 -5.09 -20.71
N GLY A 274 -8.89 -4.74 -20.52
CA GLY A 274 -9.94 -4.99 -21.51
C GLY A 274 -10.57 -6.37 -21.40
N LEU A 275 -10.52 -7.01 -20.24
CA LEU A 275 -11.02 -8.35 -19.97
C LEU A 275 -12.47 -8.59 -20.46
N GLY A 276 -13.34 -7.60 -20.37
CA GLY A 276 -14.73 -7.68 -20.85
C GLY A 276 -14.89 -7.78 -22.37
N LYS A 277 -13.81 -7.56 -23.16
CA LYS A 277 -13.84 -7.67 -24.63
C LYS A 277 -13.40 -9.05 -25.14
N THR A 278 -13.01 -9.94 -24.24
CA THR A 278 -12.57 -11.30 -24.59
C THR A 278 -13.34 -12.37 -23.82
N ARG A 279 -13.18 -13.61 -24.22
CA ARG A 279 -13.76 -14.81 -23.61
C ARG A 279 -12.82 -15.99 -23.80
N PRO A 280 -12.94 -17.04 -23.00
CA PRO A 280 -12.14 -18.26 -23.16
C PRO A 280 -12.20 -18.77 -24.59
N GLY A 281 -11.03 -19.11 -25.19
CA GLY A 281 -10.91 -19.56 -26.57
C GLY A 281 -10.99 -18.45 -27.64
N GLY A 282 -11.21 -17.20 -27.23
CA GLY A 282 -11.25 -16.06 -28.14
C GLY A 282 -9.86 -15.68 -28.64
N LYS A 283 -9.77 -15.26 -29.92
CA LYS A 283 -8.54 -14.69 -30.50
C LYS A 283 -8.49 -13.20 -30.20
N ILE A 284 -7.32 -12.70 -29.85
CA ILE A 284 -7.05 -11.29 -29.58
C ILE A 284 -5.97 -10.74 -30.52
N LYS A 285 -5.82 -9.43 -30.57
CA LYS A 285 -4.66 -8.75 -31.12
C LYS A 285 -3.86 -8.18 -29.95
N PRO A 286 -2.74 -8.80 -29.55
CA PRO A 286 -1.93 -8.32 -28.42
C PRO A 286 -1.38 -6.93 -28.68
N ILE A 287 -1.54 -6.03 -27.73
CA ILE A 287 -0.88 -4.72 -27.66
C ILE A 287 0.10 -4.83 -26.48
N ILE A 288 1.38 -4.76 -26.77
CA ILE A 288 2.44 -4.83 -25.75
C ILE A 288 2.77 -3.40 -25.36
N ASN A 289 2.78 -3.13 -24.06
CA ASN A 289 3.20 -1.84 -23.49
C ASN A 289 4.69 -1.88 -23.19
#